data_0008d79c81bd1074556da67c2f88ddbd
#
_entry.id   0008d79c81bd1074556da67c2f88ddbd
#
_cell.length_a   1.000
_cell.length_b   1.000
_cell.length_c   1.000
_cell.angle_alpha   90.00
_cell.angle_beta   90.00
_cell.angle_gamma   90.00
#
_symmetry.space_group_name_H-M   'P 1'
#
loop_
_entity.id
_entity.type
_entity.pdbx_description
1 polymer ?
#
loop_
_entity_poly.entity_id
_entity_poly.type
_entity_poly.pdbx_seq_one_letter_code
_entity_poly.pdbx_strand_id
1 'polypeptide(L)'
;MKIIADSAIPFLKGVLEPFAEVRYLPGKAISAADVRDADALLTRTRTRCDAALLAGSRVRLVATATIGFDHIDLDYCRRRQIGVATAAGCNARGVLQWIAAVLHHLSQRDGWHPAEKTLGAVSYTHLT
;
A
#
# COMPACT_ATOMS: atom_id res chain seq x y z
N MET A 1 4.69 19.23 11.07
CA MET A 1 3.89 18.29 10.27
C MET A 1 3.52 17.13 11.16
N LYS A 2 2.25 16.72 11.15
CA LYS A 2 1.74 15.59 11.95
C LYS A 2 1.30 14.46 11.03
N ILE A 3 1.76 13.26 11.31
CA ILE A 3 1.49 12.08 10.49
C ILE A 3 0.83 11.01 11.36
N ILE A 4 -0.29 10.46 10.87
CA ILE A 4 -0.87 9.23 11.42
C ILE A 4 -0.41 8.07 10.54
N ALA A 5 0.12 7.02 11.15
CA ALA A 5 0.65 5.87 10.44
C ALA A 5 0.11 4.55 10.99
N ASP A 6 -0.20 3.62 10.08
CA ASP A 6 -0.53 2.24 10.47
C ASP A 6 0.71 1.58 11.10
N SER A 7 0.57 1.15 12.35
CA SER A 7 1.65 0.51 13.12
C SER A 7 2.15 -0.81 12.53
N ALA A 8 1.41 -1.40 11.59
CA ALA A 8 1.79 -2.63 10.89
C ALA A 8 2.64 -2.39 9.64
N ILE A 9 3.01 -1.13 9.32
CA ILE A 9 3.97 -0.85 8.25
C ILE A 9 5.36 -1.23 8.74
N PRO A 10 6.04 -2.21 8.11
CA PRO A 10 7.34 -2.66 8.56
C PRO A 10 8.41 -1.59 8.32
N PHE A 11 9.38 -1.52 9.21
CA PHE A 11 10.57 -0.64 9.13
C PHE A 11 10.29 0.87 9.04
N LEU A 12 9.06 1.32 9.36
CA LEU A 12 8.71 2.74 9.29
C LEU A 12 9.18 3.53 10.52
N LYS A 13 9.21 2.89 11.70
CA LYS A 13 9.64 3.56 12.93
C LYS A 13 11.08 4.04 12.84
N GLY A 14 11.32 5.30 13.23
CA GLY A 14 12.63 5.95 13.16
C GLY A 14 12.94 6.61 11.81
N VAL A 15 12.11 6.41 10.78
CA VAL A 15 12.36 6.95 9.44
C VAL A 15 11.79 8.37 9.29
N LEU A 16 10.60 8.61 9.80
CA LEU A 16 9.88 9.88 9.61
C LEU A 16 9.99 10.82 10.81
N GLU A 17 10.29 10.32 11.99
CA GLU A 17 10.37 11.08 13.22
C GLU A 17 11.39 12.24 13.19
N PRO A 18 12.50 12.17 12.45
CA PRO A 18 13.38 13.33 12.28
C PRO A 18 12.73 14.53 11.56
N PHE A 19 11.62 14.30 10.82
CA PHE A 19 10.99 15.28 9.96
C PHE A 19 9.58 15.67 10.40
N ALA A 20 8.91 14.82 11.22
CA ALA A 20 7.52 14.98 11.58
C ALA A 20 7.18 14.35 12.93
N GLU A 21 6.13 14.83 13.56
CA GLU A 21 5.46 14.13 14.66
C GLU A 21 4.69 12.95 14.08
N VAL A 22 5.06 11.72 14.44
CA VAL A 22 4.43 10.49 13.92
C VAL A 22 3.71 9.76 15.05
N ARG A 23 2.41 9.54 14.87
CA ARG A 23 1.60 8.71 15.76
C ARG A 23 1.23 7.40 15.08
N TYR A 24 1.60 6.29 15.70
CA TYR A 24 1.32 4.95 15.20
C TYR A 24 0.05 4.37 15.83
N LEU A 25 -0.87 3.90 14.99
CA LEU A 25 -2.12 3.27 15.40
C LEU A 25 -2.34 1.99 14.60
N PRO A 26 -3.00 0.97 15.18
CA PRO A 26 -3.45 -0.18 14.39
C PRO A 26 -4.39 0.30 13.27
N GLY A 27 -4.17 -0.16 12.02
CA GLY A 27 -4.90 0.36 10.86
C GLY A 27 -6.43 0.28 10.97
N LYS A 28 -6.97 -0.73 11.68
CA LYS A 28 -8.42 -0.83 11.96
C LYS A 28 -8.93 0.17 13.00
N ALA A 29 -8.05 0.70 13.83
CA ALA A 29 -8.41 1.62 14.92
C ALA A 29 -8.29 3.09 14.52
N ILE A 30 -7.74 3.39 13.34
CA ILE A 30 -7.64 4.77 12.85
C ILE A 30 -9.03 5.32 12.58
N SER A 31 -9.39 6.39 13.27
CA SER A 31 -10.70 7.03 13.23
C SER A 31 -10.63 8.47 12.69
N ALA A 32 -11.79 9.04 12.36
CA ALA A 32 -11.89 10.44 11.92
C ALA A 32 -11.34 11.43 12.97
N ALA A 33 -11.45 11.10 14.25
CA ALA A 33 -10.88 11.93 15.32
C ALA A 33 -9.35 11.96 15.28
N ASP A 34 -8.71 10.81 14.96
CA ASP A 34 -7.26 10.70 14.89
C ASP A 34 -6.65 11.48 13.72
N VAL A 35 -7.35 11.53 12.58
CA VAL A 35 -6.85 12.20 11.37
C VAL A 35 -7.22 13.67 11.28
N ARG A 36 -8.04 14.19 12.19
CA ARG A 36 -8.60 15.52 12.13
C ARG A 36 -7.55 16.63 11.98
N ASP A 37 -6.49 16.56 12.75
CA ASP A 37 -5.38 17.52 12.80
C ASP A 37 -4.09 16.98 12.15
N ALA A 38 -4.17 15.84 11.47
CA ALA A 38 -3.05 15.26 10.75
C ALA A 38 -2.88 15.90 9.36
N ASP A 39 -1.63 16.08 8.95
CA ASP A 39 -1.27 16.59 7.62
C ASP A 39 -1.15 15.45 6.61
N ALA A 40 -0.76 14.24 7.07
CA ALA A 40 -0.65 13.04 6.22
C ALA A 40 -1.12 11.79 6.95
N LEU A 41 -1.60 10.82 6.17
CA LEU A 41 -2.05 9.51 6.62
C LEU A 41 -1.29 8.42 5.85
N LEU A 42 -0.56 7.58 6.58
CA LEU A 42 0.13 6.41 6.03
C LEU A 42 -0.62 5.14 6.41
N THR A 43 -1.07 4.40 5.41
CA THR A 43 -1.96 3.25 5.61
C THR A 43 -1.40 1.97 5.02
N ARG A 44 -2.11 0.89 5.34
CA ARG A 44 -2.15 -0.38 4.62
C ARG A 44 -3.61 -0.67 4.24
N THR A 45 -3.89 -1.88 3.83
CA THR A 45 -5.21 -2.31 3.31
C THR A 45 -6.36 -2.28 4.33
N ARG A 46 -6.08 -2.11 5.63
CA ARG A 46 -7.10 -2.22 6.70
C ARG A 46 -7.75 -0.90 7.09
N THR A 47 -7.27 0.22 6.58
CA THR A 47 -7.83 1.55 6.84
C THR A 47 -8.57 2.01 5.60
N ARG A 48 -9.89 2.13 5.68
CA ARG A 48 -10.70 2.67 4.58
C ARG A 48 -10.58 4.18 4.55
N CYS A 49 -9.99 4.72 3.48
CA CYS A 49 -9.76 6.15 3.30
C CYS A 49 -10.83 6.73 2.38
N ASP A 50 -11.96 7.07 2.95
CA ASP A 50 -13.12 7.63 2.26
C ASP A 50 -13.61 8.91 2.96
N ALA A 51 -14.79 9.42 2.55
CA ALA A 51 -15.39 10.59 3.14
C ALA A 51 -15.66 10.42 4.65
N ALA A 52 -16.00 9.22 5.11
CA ALA A 52 -16.29 8.99 6.53
C ALA A 52 -15.05 9.19 7.41
N LEU A 53 -13.86 8.83 6.90
CA LEU A 53 -12.60 9.03 7.60
C LEU A 53 -12.04 10.45 7.41
N LEU A 54 -12.08 10.97 6.19
CA LEU A 54 -11.28 12.13 5.79
C LEU A 54 -12.06 13.45 5.83
N ALA A 55 -13.41 13.42 5.97
CA ALA A 55 -14.19 14.66 6.01
C ALA A 55 -13.83 15.51 7.24
N GLY A 56 -13.59 16.81 6.99
CA GLY A 56 -13.20 17.74 8.05
C GLY A 56 -11.77 17.59 8.58
N SER A 57 -10.97 16.68 8.01
CA SER A 57 -9.55 16.55 8.35
C SER A 57 -8.68 17.57 7.61
N ARG A 58 -7.46 17.77 8.11
CA ARG A 58 -6.41 18.58 7.46
C ARG A 58 -5.53 17.76 6.52
N VAL A 59 -5.82 16.47 6.35
CA VAL A 59 -5.01 15.55 5.55
C VAL A 59 -4.89 16.06 4.11
N ARG A 60 -3.65 16.19 3.64
CA ARG A 60 -3.28 16.58 2.28
C ARG A 60 -2.63 15.43 1.49
N LEU A 61 -2.21 14.38 2.18
CA LEU A 61 -1.58 13.22 1.57
C LEU A 61 -2.09 11.95 2.23
N VAL A 62 -2.56 11.01 1.43
CA VAL A 62 -2.77 9.61 1.82
C VAL A 62 -1.74 8.76 1.09
N ALA A 63 -0.86 8.08 1.83
CA ALA A 63 0.10 7.15 1.26
C ALA A 63 -0.20 5.73 1.74
N THR A 64 -0.22 4.77 0.83
CA THR A 64 -0.36 3.37 1.21
C THR A 64 0.92 2.59 0.96
N ALA A 65 1.36 1.85 1.99
CA ALA A 65 2.51 0.94 1.90
C ALA A 65 2.15 -0.38 1.19
N THR A 66 1.13 -0.35 0.33
CA THR A 66 0.65 -1.49 -0.45
C THR A 66 0.53 -1.12 -1.93
N ILE A 67 0.58 -2.14 -2.79
CA ILE A 67 0.42 -1.95 -4.24
C ILE A 67 -1.03 -1.59 -4.56
N GLY A 68 -1.98 -2.38 -4.04
CA GLY A 68 -3.40 -2.15 -4.20
C GLY A 68 -3.90 -0.97 -3.38
N PHE A 69 -4.88 -0.25 -3.90
CA PHE A 69 -5.44 0.96 -3.31
C PHE A 69 -6.98 0.95 -3.23
N ASP A 70 -7.62 -0.22 -3.28
CA ASP A 70 -9.09 -0.39 -3.24
C ASP A 70 -9.72 0.16 -1.95
N HIS A 71 -8.92 0.32 -0.91
CA HIS A 71 -9.31 0.91 0.36
C HIS A 71 -9.27 2.45 0.34
N ILE A 72 -8.84 3.07 -0.76
CA ILE A 72 -8.76 4.54 -0.92
C ILE A 72 -9.80 4.99 -1.94
N ASP A 73 -10.71 5.88 -1.55
CA ASP A 73 -11.64 6.56 -2.44
C ASP A 73 -10.89 7.65 -3.23
N LEU A 74 -10.38 7.28 -4.40
CA LEU A 74 -9.62 8.18 -5.26
C LEU A 74 -10.45 9.39 -5.72
N ASP A 75 -11.74 9.20 -5.98
CA ASP A 75 -12.60 10.29 -6.45
C ASP A 75 -12.85 11.30 -5.33
N TYR A 76 -13.04 10.82 -4.11
CA TYR A 76 -13.12 11.71 -2.95
C TYR A 76 -11.80 12.46 -2.75
N CYS A 77 -10.67 11.77 -2.77
CA CYS A 77 -9.34 12.39 -2.62
C CYS A 77 -9.11 13.47 -3.69
N ARG A 78 -9.44 13.18 -4.96
CA ARG A 78 -9.31 14.13 -6.07
C ARG A 78 -10.17 15.38 -5.85
N ARG A 79 -11.45 15.22 -5.50
CA ARG A 79 -12.36 16.35 -5.22
C ARG A 79 -11.88 17.22 -4.06
N ARG A 80 -11.21 16.62 -3.07
CA ARG A 80 -10.69 17.31 -1.89
C ARG A 80 -9.25 17.76 -2.02
N GLN A 81 -8.63 17.57 -3.19
CA GLN A 81 -7.22 17.90 -3.47
C GLN A 81 -6.25 17.21 -2.50
N ILE A 82 -6.60 15.99 -2.07
CA ILE A 82 -5.73 15.13 -1.26
C ILE A 82 -4.85 14.32 -2.22
N GLY A 83 -3.54 14.47 -2.11
CA GLY A 83 -2.59 13.64 -2.85
C GLY A 83 -2.69 12.16 -2.44
N VAL A 84 -2.53 11.26 -3.40
CA VAL A 84 -2.49 9.82 -3.12
C VAL A 84 -1.20 9.24 -3.66
N ALA A 85 -0.46 8.52 -2.80
CA ALA A 85 0.75 7.79 -3.17
C ALA A 85 0.57 6.30 -2.86
N THR A 86 1.00 5.44 -3.77
CA THR A 86 0.95 3.99 -3.62
C THR A 86 2.34 3.38 -3.74
N ALA A 87 2.53 2.18 -3.20
CA ALA A 87 3.77 1.42 -3.36
C ALA A 87 3.77 0.54 -4.62
N ALA A 88 3.09 0.97 -5.68
CA ALA A 88 3.01 0.22 -6.93
C ALA A 88 4.40 -0.10 -7.47
N GLY A 89 4.63 -1.37 -7.83
CA GLY A 89 5.90 -1.84 -8.38
C GLY A 89 7.04 -2.06 -7.37
N CYS A 90 6.87 -1.73 -6.09
CA CYS A 90 7.95 -1.78 -5.09
C CYS A 90 8.58 -3.19 -4.92
N ASN A 91 7.81 -4.26 -5.13
CA ASN A 91 8.26 -5.65 -5.02
C ASN A 91 8.17 -6.44 -6.33
N ALA A 92 7.92 -5.79 -7.47
CA ALA A 92 7.68 -6.46 -8.76
C ALA A 92 8.83 -7.41 -9.14
N ARG A 93 10.09 -6.98 -8.97
CA ARG A 93 11.26 -7.82 -9.25
C ARG A 93 11.35 -9.04 -8.34
N GLY A 94 11.07 -8.87 -7.04
CA GLY A 94 11.07 -9.99 -6.10
C GLY A 94 10.01 -11.03 -6.43
N VAL A 95 8.81 -10.59 -6.77
CA VAL A 95 7.72 -11.48 -7.23
C VAL A 95 8.09 -12.19 -8.52
N LEU A 96 8.64 -11.48 -9.50
CA LEU A 96 9.08 -12.07 -10.77
C LEU A 96 10.15 -13.15 -10.54
N GLN A 97 11.17 -12.86 -9.74
CA GLN A 97 12.24 -13.82 -9.42
C GLN A 97 11.69 -15.07 -8.72
N TRP A 98 10.77 -14.88 -7.77
CA TRP A 98 10.15 -16.00 -7.07
C TRP A 98 9.34 -16.89 -8.02
N ILE A 99 8.48 -16.29 -8.87
CA ILE A 99 7.69 -17.03 -9.86
C ILE A 99 8.62 -17.78 -10.82
N ALA A 100 9.64 -17.13 -11.36
CA ALA A 100 10.59 -17.75 -12.26
C ALA A 100 11.31 -18.94 -11.62
N ALA A 101 11.75 -18.80 -10.37
CA ALA A 101 12.41 -19.86 -9.63
C ALA A 101 11.47 -21.06 -9.38
N VAL A 102 10.22 -20.79 -8.99
CA VAL A 102 9.21 -21.84 -8.78
C VAL A 102 8.89 -22.58 -10.06
N LEU A 103 8.66 -21.85 -11.16
CA LEU A 103 8.37 -22.47 -12.47
C LEU A 103 9.55 -23.31 -12.97
N HIS A 104 10.78 -22.81 -12.80
CA HIS A 104 11.98 -23.57 -13.12
C HIS A 104 12.08 -24.85 -12.29
N HIS A 105 11.90 -24.76 -10.98
CA HIS A 105 11.95 -25.91 -10.09
C HIS A 105 10.90 -26.98 -10.47
N LEU A 106 9.66 -26.55 -10.73
CA LEU A 106 8.58 -27.43 -11.11
C LEU A 106 8.84 -28.09 -12.48
N SER A 107 9.35 -27.33 -13.44
CA SER A 107 9.68 -27.87 -14.76
C SER A 107 10.74 -28.96 -14.69
N GLN A 108 11.77 -28.79 -13.86
CA GLN A 108 12.81 -29.80 -13.66
C GLN A 108 12.28 -31.05 -12.94
N ARG A 109 11.44 -30.82 -11.90
CA ARG A 109 10.86 -31.96 -11.15
C ARG A 109 9.89 -32.80 -11.98
N ASP A 110 9.05 -32.17 -12.77
CA ASP A 110 7.91 -32.80 -13.44
C ASP A 110 8.16 -33.03 -14.95
N GLY A 111 9.34 -32.66 -15.46
CA GLY A 111 9.78 -32.93 -16.83
C GLY A 111 9.04 -32.17 -17.94
N TRP A 112 8.47 -30.98 -17.65
CA TRP A 112 7.81 -30.16 -18.66
C TRP A 112 8.62 -28.89 -19.00
N HIS A 113 8.40 -28.34 -20.19
CA HIS A 113 9.07 -27.13 -20.63
C HIS A 113 8.15 -25.91 -20.43
N PRO A 114 8.63 -24.79 -19.80
CA PRO A 114 7.80 -23.61 -19.52
C PRO A 114 7.14 -23.00 -20.76
N ALA A 115 7.80 -23.04 -21.92
CA ALA A 115 7.27 -22.52 -23.17
C ALA A 115 6.03 -23.28 -23.70
N GLU A 116 5.77 -24.48 -23.20
CA GLU A 116 4.62 -25.31 -23.56
C GLU A 116 3.42 -25.09 -22.64
N LYS A 117 3.53 -24.17 -21.68
CA LYS A 117 2.52 -23.94 -20.65
C LYS A 117 1.98 -22.52 -20.73
N THR A 118 0.73 -22.36 -20.31
CA THR A 118 0.10 -21.06 -20.14
C THR A 118 0.04 -20.73 -18.66
N LEU A 119 0.48 -19.53 -18.30
CA LEU A 119 0.43 -19.02 -16.93
C LEU A 119 -0.69 -17.99 -16.81
N GLY A 120 -1.64 -18.24 -15.91
CA GLY A 120 -2.61 -17.24 -15.48
C GLY A 120 -2.05 -16.40 -14.32
N ALA A 121 -2.00 -15.09 -14.47
CA ALA A 121 -1.63 -14.18 -13.40
C ALA A 121 -2.78 -13.23 -13.07
N VAL A 122 -3.19 -13.22 -11.80
CA VAL A 122 -4.27 -12.36 -11.30
C VAL A 122 -3.74 -11.53 -10.14
N SER A 123 -3.51 -10.25 -10.38
CA SER A 123 -3.13 -9.27 -9.37
C SER A 123 -3.12 -7.87 -9.99
N TYR A 124 -2.89 -6.82 -9.19
CA TYR A 124 -2.40 -5.54 -9.71
C TYR A 124 -0.97 -5.73 -10.20
N THR A 125 -0.80 -6.33 -11.34
CA THR A 125 0.52 -6.62 -11.89
C THR A 125 0.92 -5.57 -12.90
N HIS A 126 1.93 -4.79 -12.55
CA HIS A 126 2.82 -4.21 -13.53
C HIS A 126 4.03 -5.15 -13.67
N LEU A 127 3.82 -6.27 -14.33
CA LEU A 127 4.89 -7.15 -14.78
C LEU A 127 5.34 -6.65 -16.16
N THR A 128 6.03 -5.54 -16.19
CA THR A 128 6.78 -5.08 -17.35
C THR A 128 8.26 -5.10 -17.05
#